data_4a24f7e5b90ad0ab2521f12177639a89
#
_entry.id   4a24f7e5b90ad0ab2521f12177639a89
#
_cell.length_a   1.000
_cell.length_b   1.000
_cell.length_c   1.000
_cell.angle_alpha   90.00
_cell.angle_beta   90.00
_cell.angle_gamma   90.00
#
_symmetry.space_group_name_H-M   'P 1'
#
loop_
_entity.id
_entity.type
_entity.pdbx_description
1 polymer ?
#
loop_
_entity_poly.entity_id
_entity_poly.type
_entity_poly.pdbx_seq_one_letter_code
_entity_poly.pdbx_strand_id
1 'polypeptide(L)'
;MDAKRKPFKSMSPGSMRRFEICILAGGLSSRMGRDKSRLRLGGRTLLAHIRATVKTVGLPHRIIRRDLVSYCGPLGGLYTALVTSLADATLFLSCDMPFVSAGLLEMLLLKAKRNETALFVEANGLVGFPLLLFRQTALPVVESQLEKRAFSLQQLTQALRSHTIRLAARQARELFNVNTPDDLRNARALWRDRRPGNA
;
A
#
# COMPACT_ATOMS: atom_id res chain seq x y z
N MET A 1 -16.23 0.58 -26.11
CA MET A 1 -14.90 0.45 -26.76
C MET A 1 -13.84 0.42 -25.65
N ASP A 2 -13.41 -0.78 -25.28
CA ASP A 2 -12.39 -0.99 -24.25
C ASP A 2 -11.02 -0.66 -24.81
N ALA A 3 -10.49 0.50 -24.43
CA ALA A 3 -9.10 0.82 -24.71
C ALA A 3 -8.23 -0.11 -23.86
N LYS A 4 -7.69 -1.17 -24.47
CA LYS A 4 -6.68 -2.05 -23.87
C LYS A 4 -5.52 -1.19 -23.37
N ARG A 5 -5.51 -0.85 -22.07
CA ARG A 5 -4.38 -0.22 -21.42
C ARG A 5 -3.18 -1.16 -21.55
N LYS A 6 -2.14 -0.69 -22.23
CA LYS A 6 -0.87 -1.42 -22.33
C LYS A 6 -0.28 -1.58 -20.93
N PRO A 7 0.23 -2.76 -20.57
CA PRO A 7 0.90 -2.95 -19.29
C PRO A 7 2.10 -1.99 -19.18
N PHE A 8 2.43 -1.60 -17.96
CA PHE A 8 3.57 -0.73 -17.63
C PHE A 8 4.84 -1.28 -18.30
N LYS A 9 5.24 -0.70 -19.46
CA LYS A 9 6.48 -1.04 -20.14
C LYS A 9 7.64 -0.41 -19.39
N SER A 10 8.59 -1.25 -18.96
CA SER A 10 9.86 -0.87 -18.36
C SER A 10 10.58 0.21 -19.17
N MET A 11 11.08 1.20 -18.47
CA MET A 11 11.91 2.26 -19.00
C MET A 11 13.27 1.71 -19.46
N SER A 12 13.93 2.46 -20.36
CA SER A 12 15.16 2.18 -21.12
C SER A 12 16.31 1.42 -20.44
N PRO A 13 17.23 0.76 -21.20
CA PRO A 13 18.24 -0.18 -20.71
C PRO A 13 19.44 0.52 -20.06
N GLY A 14 19.23 1.00 -18.84
CA GLY A 14 20.26 1.47 -17.95
C GLY A 14 19.88 1.04 -16.55
N SER A 15 20.30 -0.15 -16.09
CA SER A 15 19.94 -0.75 -14.81
C SER A 15 18.43 -0.83 -14.57
N MET A 16 17.80 -1.85 -15.11
CA MET A 16 16.36 -2.06 -15.01
C MET A 16 16.01 -2.44 -13.56
N ARG A 17 15.54 -1.46 -12.77
CA ARG A 17 15.09 -1.68 -11.39
C ARG A 17 13.96 -2.68 -11.36
N ARG A 18 14.07 -3.64 -10.47
CA ARG A 18 13.03 -4.63 -10.21
C ARG A 18 12.05 -4.05 -9.22
N PHE A 19 10.83 -3.80 -9.66
CA PHE A 19 9.72 -3.38 -8.81
C PHE A 19 8.85 -4.57 -8.45
N GLU A 20 8.34 -4.59 -7.22
CA GLU A 20 7.29 -5.50 -6.79
C GLU A 20 6.20 -4.73 -6.02
N ILE A 21 5.04 -5.36 -5.86
CA ILE A 21 3.99 -4.88 -4.99
C ILE A 21 3.83 -5.84 -3.81
N CYS A 22 3.78 -5.31 -2.59
CA CYS A 22 3.57 -6.10 -1.39
C CYS A 22 2.27 -5.68 -0.68
N ILE A 23 1.36 -6.64 -0.51
CA ILE A 23 0.12 -6.45 0.25
C ILE A 23 0.35 -6.93 1.68
N LEU A 24 0.27 -6.02 2.64
CA LEU A 24 0.33 -6.35 4.06
C LEU A 24 -1.07 -6.77 4.52
N ALA A 25 -1.21 -8.06 4.83
CA ALA A 25 -2.46 -8.68 5.27
C ALA A 25 -2.32 -9.36 6.63
N GLY A 26 -1.23 -9.06 7.34
CA GLY A 26 -0.97 -9.45 8.72
C GLY A 26 -1.36 -8.35 9.70
N GLY A 27 -1.06 -8.59 10.97
CA GLY A 27 -1.31 -7.68 12.07
C GLY A 27 -2.48 -8.10 12.96
N LEU A 28 -2.38 -7.72 14.22
CA LEU A 28 -3.39 -7.99 15.23
C LEU A 28 -4.62 -7.12 14.98
N SER A 29 -5.66 -7.68 14.36
CA SER A 29 -6.96 -7.05 14.16
C SER A 29 -7.76 -6.99 15.48
N SER A 30 -7.11 -6.57 16.59
CA SER A 30 -7.68 -6.61 17.94
C SER A 30 -8.99 -5.82 18.07
N ARG A 31 -9.15 -4.73 17.30
CA ARG A 31 -10.36 -3.88 17.34
C ARG A 31 -11.57 -4.44 16.60
N MET A 32 -11.37 -5.38 15.69
CA MET A 32 -12.45 -5.98 14.88
C MET A 32 -12.85 -7.38 15.34
N GLY A 33 -12.06 -8.03 16.22
CA GLY A 33 -12.31 -9.42 16.65
C GLY A 33 -12.26 -10.45 15.51
N ARG A 34 -11.97 -10.00 14.27
CA ARG A 34 -11.96 -10.83 13.06
C ARG A 34 -10.81 -10.44 12.15
N ASP A 35 -10.35 -11.37 11.34
CA ASP A 35 -9.35 -11.14 10.29
C ASP A 35 -9.92 -10.15 9.24
N LYS A 36 -9.38 -8.94 9.22
CA LYS A 36 -9.81 -7.86 8.31
C LYS A 36 -9.74 -8.26 6.84
N SER A 37 -8.76 -9.09 6.47
CA SER A 37 -8.58 -9.52 5.07
C SER A 37 -9.78 -10.32 4.54
N ARG A 38 -10.58 -10.91 5.45
CA ARG A 38 -11.77 -11.70 5.15
C ARG A 38 -13.07 -10.90 5.15
N LEU A 39 -13.06 -9.66 5.62
CA LEU A 39 -14.26 -8.79 5.58
C LEU A 39 -14.71 -8.61 4.14
N ARG A 40 -16.04 -8.58 3.93
CA ARG A 40 -16.63 -8.51 2.60
C ARG A 40 -17.22 -7.15 2.28
N LEU A 41 -16.93 -6.68 1.08
CA LEU A 41 -17.47 -5.47 0.47
C LEU A 41 -17.96 -5.82 -0.95
N GLY A 42 -19.23 -5.59 -1.26
CA GLY A 42 -19.78 -5.88 -2.59
C GLY A 42 -19.59 -7.34 -3.04
N GLY A 43 -19.71 -8.31 -2.13
CA GLY A 43 -19.57 -9.75 -2.42
C GLY A 43 -18.13 -10.30 -2.45
N ARG A 44 -17.10 -9.45 -2.46
CA ARG A 44 -15.68 -9.83 -2.43
C ARG A 44 -15.03 -9.48 -1.10
N THR A 45 -13.96 -10.20 -0.73
CA THR A 45 -13.17 -9.82 0.45
C THR A 45 -12.36 -8.54 0.19
N LEU A 46 -12.01 -7.80 1.26
CA LEU A 46 -11.16 -6.61 1.13
C LEU A 46 -9.85 -6.96 0.41
N LEU A 47 -9.20 -8.04 0.82
CA LEU A 47 -8.00 -8.53 0.15
C LEU A 47 -8.23 -8.85 -1.35
N ALA A 48 -9.40 -9.38 -1.72
CA ALA A 48 -9.72 -9.67 -3.11
C ALA A 48 -9.85 -8.40 -3.96
N HIS A 49 -10.34 -7.29 -3.38
CA HIS A 49 -10.37 -5.99 -4.05
C HIS A 49 -8.96 -5.50 -4.35
N ILE A 50 -8.07 -5.48 -3.34
CA ILE A 50 -6.69 -5.05 -3.51
C ILE A 50 -5.95 -5.94 -4.52
N ARG A 51 -6.12 -7.27 -4.45
CA ARG A 51 -5.51 -8.18 -5.42
C ARG A 51 -5.96 -7.92 -6.84
N ALA A 52 -7.23 -7.59 -7.06
CA ALA A 52 -7.73 -7.25 -8.39
C ALA A 52 -7.05 -5.99 -8.93
N THR A 53 -6.96 -4.93 -8.11
CA THR A 53 -6.25 -3.69 -8.45
C THR A 53 -4.77 -3.94 -8.78
N VAL A 54 -4.07 -4.70 -7.94
CA VAL A 54 -2.64 -5.01 -8.14
C VAL A 54 -2.41 -5.80 -9.43
N LYS A 55 -3.28 -6.76 -9.74
CA LYS A 55 -3.20 -7.51 -11.01
C LYS A 55 -3.31 -6.61 -12.23
N THR A 56 -4.10 -5.54 -12.17
CA THR A 56 -4.24 -4.57 -13.27
C THR A 56 -2.93 -3.81 -13.53
N VAL A 57 -2.12 -3.55 -12.50
CA VAL A 57 -0.81 -2.88 -12.64
C VAL A 57 0.21 -3.77 -13.35
N GLY A 58 0.08 -5.11 -13.22
CA GLY A 58 0.89 -6.07 -13.97
C GLY A 58 2.30 -6.31 -13.41
N LEU A 59 2.63 -5.83 -12.22
CA LEU A 59 3.90 -6.11 -11.54
C LEU A 59 3.82 -7.42 -10.73
N PRO A 60 4.98 -8.08 -10.49
CA PRO A 60 5.09 -9.14 -9.50
C PRO A 60 4.51 -8.68 -8.17
N HIS A 61 3.74 -9.54 -7.51
CA HIS A 61 3.17 -9.18 -6.22
C HIS A 61 3.12 -10.35 -5.26
N ARG A 62 3.22 -10.04 -3.97
CA ARG A 62 3.12 -11.00 -2.87
C ARG A 62 2.30 -10.45 -1.70
N ILE A 63 1.96 -11.33 -0.78
CA ILE A 63 1.14 -11.01 0.39
C ILE A 63 1.92 -11.44 1.64
N ILE A 64 2.17 -10.50 2.54
CA ILE A 64 2.71 -10.78 3.88
C ILE A 64 1.54 -10.95 4.84
N ARG A 65 1.45 -12.12 5.44
CA ARG A 65 0.41 -12.47 6.42
C ARG A 65 0.94 -12.61 7.85
N ARG A 66 2.24 -12.83 7.98
CA ARG A 66 2.93 -12.95 9.27
C ARG A 66 4.21 -12.12 9.20
N ASP A 67 4.42 -11.35 10.23
CA ASP A 67 5.61 -10.53 10.38
C ASP A 67 6.72 -11.37 11.04
N LEU A 68 7.97 -11.17 10.60
CA LEU A 68 9.15 -11.76 11.23
C LEU A 68 9.34 -11.19 12.65
N VAL A 69 8.97 -9.92 12.84
CA VAL A 69 9.00 -9.24 14.14
C VAL A 69 7.58 -8.84 14.51
N SER A 70 7.08 -9.39 15.61
CA SER A 70 5.70 -9.17 16.05
C SER A 70 5.56 -7.87 16.84
N TYR A 71 4.33 -7.34 16.90
CA TYR A 71 3.95 -6.16 17.70
C TYR A 71 4.62 -4.84 17.33
N CYS A 72 5.13 -4.74 16.09
CA CYS A 72 5.81 -3.55 15.60
C CYS A 72 4.94 -2.70 14.65
N GLY A 73 3.63 -2.83 14.75
CA GLY A 73 2.70 -2.09 13.87
C GLY A 73 3.00 -2.35 12.38
N PRO A 74 2.89 -1.34 11.51
CA PRO A 74 3.14 -1.52 10.08
C PRO A 74 4.61 -1.86 9.77
N LEU A 75 5.57 -1.49 10.63
CA LEU A 75 6.99 -1.70 10.39
C LEU A 75 7.38 -3.17 10.38
N GLY A 76 6.71 -4.03 11.15
CA GLY A 76 6.94 -5.48 11.12
C GLY A 76 6.72 -6.08 9.73
N GLY A 77 5.62 -5.68 9.09
CA GLY A 77 5.31 -6.10 7.72
C GLY A 77 6.25 -5.50 6.67
N LEU A 78 6.61 -4.22 6.80
CA LEU A 78 7.58 -3.56 5.92
C LEU A 78 8.95 -4.25 6.01
N TYR A 79 9.46 -4.47 7.21
CA TYR A 79 10.70 -5.18 7.47
C TYR A 79 10.70 -6.57 6.84
N THR A 80 9.68 -7.37 7.16
CA THR A 80 9.51 -8.72 6.62
C THR A 80 9.58 -8.73 5.11
N ALA A 81 8.87 -7.81 4.48
CA ALA A 81 8.86 -7.71 3.03
C ALA A 81 10.24 -7.31 2.48
N LEU A 82 10.89 -6.30 3.04
CA LEU A 82 12.19 -5.82 2.56
C LEU A 82 13.30 -6.87 2.71
N VAL A 83 13.35 -7.59 3.84
CA VAL A 83 14.35 -8.63 4.08
C VAL A 83 14.17 -9.81 3.12
N THR A 84 12.93 -10.21 2.87
CA THR A 84 12.62 -11.37 2.03
C THR A 84 12.47 -11.04 0.54
N SER A 85 12.66 -9.78 0.13
CA SER A 85 12.54 -9.33 -1.25
C SER A 85 13.86 -9.43 -2.01
N LEU A 86 13.74 -9.73 -3.30
CA LEU A 86 14.82 -9.56 -4.28
C LEU A 86 14.59 -8.31 -5.17
N ALA A 87 13.50 -7.59 -4.97
CA ALA A 87 13.20 -6.36 -5.69
C ALA A 87 14.06 -5.19 -5.19
N ASP A 88 14.37 -4.26 -6.07
CA ASP A 88 15.11 -3.05 -5.73
C ASP A 88 14.20 -2.00 -5.08
N ALA A 89 12.90 -2.04 -5.42
CA ALA A 89 11.87 -1.19 -4.84
C ALA A 89 10.56 -1.96 -4.66
N THR A 90 9.89 -1.74 -3.52
CA THR A 90 8.62 -2.36 -3.17
C THR A 90 7.54 -1.29 -2.95
N LEU A 91 6.42 -1.42 -3.64
CA LEU A 91 5.21 -0.63 -3.42
C LEU A 91 4.33 -1.38 -2.41
N PHE A 92 4.12 -0.81 -1.26
CA PHE A 92 3.39 -1.40 -0.15
C PHE A 92 1.92 -0.96 -0.13
N LEU A 93 1.05 -1.89 0.16
CA LEU A 93 -0.39 -1.71 0.32
C LEU A 93 -0.88 -2.37 1.60
N SER A 94 -1.90 -1.79 2.24
CA SER A 94 -2.64 -2.48 3.30
C SER A 94 -3.87 -3.17 2.72
N CYS A 95 -4.21 -4.36 3.25
CA CYS A 95 -5.37 -5.14 2.77
C CYS A 95 -6.73 -4.52 3.12
N ASP A 96 -6.76 -3.50 3.97
CA ASP A 96 -7.97 -2.81 4.44
C ASP A 96 -8.33 -1.54 3.64
N MET A 97 -7.70 -1.32 2.49
CA MET A 97 -7.89 -0.17 1.60
C MET A 97 -8.61 -0.54 0.29
N PRO A 98 -9.89 -0.92 0.31
CA PRO A 98 -10.56 -1.52 -0.86
C PRO A 98 -10.79 -0.58 -2.04
N PHE A 99 -10.54 0.72 -1.87
CA PHE A 99 -10.79 1.74 -2.88
C PHE A 99 -9.55 2.22 -3.63
N VAL A 100 -8.37 1.74 -3.27
CA VAL A 100 -7.12 2.06 -3.99
C VAL A 100 -7.27 1.69 -5.46
N SER A 101 -6.95 2.63 -6.36
CA SER A 101 -7.02 2.43 -7.80
C SER A 101 -5.66 2.04 -8.40
N ALA A 102 -5.69 1.36 -9.54
CA ALA A 102 -4.48 1.10 -10.32
C ALA A 102 -3.79 2.41 -10.75
N GLY A 103 -4.58 3.45 -11.08
CA GLY A 103 -4.05 4.77 -11.46
C GLY A 103 -3.23 5.43 -10.35
N LEU A 104 -3.64 5.30 -9.08
CA LEU A 104 -2.84 5.79 -7.95
C LEU A 104 -1.52 5.02 -7.83
N LEU A 105 -1.54 3.69 -7.97
CA LEU A 105 -0.34 2.87 -7.90
C LEU A 105 0.62 3.17 -9.05
N GLU A 106 0.11 3.28 -10.26
CA GLU A 106 0.88 3.65 -11.46
C GLU A 106 1.51 5.04 -11.30
N MET A 107 0.78 6.01 -10.75
CA MET A 107 1.29 7.35 -10.47
C MET A 107 2.47 7.32 -9.48
N LEU A 108 2.40 6.51 -8.43
CA LEU A 108 3.50 6.34 -7.47
C LEU A 108 4.73 5.71 -8.16
N LEU A 109 4.53 4.67 -8.96
CA LEU A 109 5.61 4.02 -9.71
C LEU A 109 6.28 4.97 -10.70
N LEU A 110 5.51 5.82 -11.38
CA LEU A 110 6.04 6.82 -12.32
C LEU A 110 6.80 7.95 -11.60
N LYS A 111 6.40 8.30 -10.37
CA LYS A 111 7.08 9.32 -9.56
C LYS A 111 8.34 8.79 -8.87
N ALA A 112 8.53 7.47 -8.80
CA ALA A 112 9.71 6.86 -8.21
C ALA A 112 10.97 7.27 -9.00
N LYS A 113 11.81 8.09 -8.39
CA LYS A 113 13.07 8.55 -8.97
C LYS A 113 14.21 7.64 -8.56
N ARG A 114 15.31 7.68 -9.33
CA ARG A 114 16.45 6.78 -9.17
C ARG A 114 17.11 6.87 -7.79
N ASN A 115 17.10 8.02 -7.15
CA ASN A 115 17.83 8.29 -5.91
C ASN A 115 16.92 8.54 -4.70
N GLU A 116 15.62 8.27 -4.80
CA GLU A 116 14.70 8.47 -3.67
C GLU A 116 14.77 7.28 -2.72
N THR A 117 14.74 7.56 -1.43
CA THR A 117 14.70 6.54 -0.38
C THR A 117 13.30 6.02 -0.14
N ALA A 118 12.29 6.84 -0.35
CA ALA A 118 10.90 6.50 -0.15
C ALA A 118 9.94 7.50 -0.79
N LEU A 119 8.76 7.02 -1.19
CA LEU A 119 7.59 7.84 -1.53
C LEU A 119 6.45 7.48 -0.60
N PHE A 120 5.86 8.48 0.05
CA PHE A 120 4.67 8.32 0.88
C PHE A 120 3.51 9.11 0.31
N VAL A 121 2.28 8.64 0.55
CA VAL A 121 1.09 9.45 0.29
C VAL A 121 0.60 10.08 1.60
N GLU A 122 0.10 11.29 1.46
CA GLU A 122 -0.51 12.06 2.55
C GLU A 122 -1.91 12.49 2.14
N ALA A 123 -2.86 12.27 3.04
CA ALA A 123 -4.17 12.85 2.96
C ALA A 123 -4.56 13.35 4.36
N ASN A 124 -5.12 14.56 4.43
CA ASN A 124 -5.57 15.19 5.68
C ASN A 124 -4.47 15.26 6.76
N GLY A 125 -3.22 15.50 6.36
CA GLY A 125 -2.08 15.61 7.28
C GLY A 125 -1.53 14.28 7.80
N LEU A 126 -2.07 13.16 7.36
CA LEU A 126 -1.61 11.82 7.77
C LEU A 126 -0.95 11.09 6.61
N VAL A 127 0.24 10.58 6.85
CA VAL A 127 0.93 9.69 5.92
C VAL A 127 0.49 8.25 6.14
N GLY A 128 0.39 7.49 5.03
CA GLY A 128 -0.11 6.13 5.08
C GLY A 128 0.25 5.31 3.86
N PHE A 129 -0.44 4.18 3.72
CA PHE A 129 -0.41 3.40 2.50
C PHE A 129 -1.31 4.03 1.42
N PRO A 130 -0.98 3.80 0.12
CA PRO A 130 0.21 3.11 -0.39
C PRO A 130 1.49 3.91 -0.19
N LEU A 131 2.61 3.22 -0.05
CA LEU A 131 3.94 3.82 0.02
C LEU A 131 4.96 3.00 -0.77
N LEU A 132 6.02 3.63 -1.25
CA LEU A 132 7.08 2.96 -2.01
C LEU A 132 8.42 3.13 -1.29
N LEU A 133 9.11 2.02 -1.08
CA LEU A 133 10.43 1.98 -0.45
C LEU A 133 11.45 1.35 -1.40
N PHE A 134 12.64 1.94 -1.48
CA PHE A 134 13.80 1.35 -2.11
C PHE A 134 14.57 0.52 -1.09
N ARG A 135 14.73 -0.78 -1.36
CA ARG A 135 15.24 -1.75 -0.41
C ARG A 135 16.58 -1.35 0.20
N GLN A 136 17.54 -0.98 -0.65
CA GLN A 136 18.92 -0.69 -0.22
C GLN A 136 19.00 0.46 0.79
N THR A 137 18.19 1.49 0.62
CA THR A 137 18.21 2.69 1.47
C THR A 137 17.23 2.61 2.63
N ALA A 138 16.09 1.94 2.44
CA ALA A 138 15.04 1.88 3.45
C ALA A 138 15.26 0.79 4.50
N LEU A 139 15.85 -0.37 4.13
CA LEU A 139 16.00 -1.48 5.07
C LEU A 139 16.81 -1.10 6.32
N PRO A 140 18.00 -0.48 6.23
CA PRO A 140 18.75 -0.09 7.43
C PRO A 140 17.99 0.90 8.33
N VAL A 141 17.20 1.78 7.72
CA VAL A 141 16.39 2.75 8.49
C VAL A 141 15.23 2.06 9.21
N VAL A 142 14.55 1.11 8.53
CA VAL A 142 13.49 0.32 9.17
C VAL A 142 14.03 -0.52 10.32
N GLU A 143 15.20 -1.13 10.17
CA GLU A 143 15.89 -1.87 11.24
C GLU A 143 16.18 -0.96 12.45
N SER A 144 16.78 0.19 12.21
CA SER A 144 17.03 1.18 13.28
C SER A 144 15.76 1.67 13.98
N GLN A 145 14.65 1.84 13.22
CA GLN A 145 13.36 2.21 13.82
C GLN A 145 12.77 1.07 14.69
N LEU A 146 12.95 -0.18 14.28
CA LEU A 146 12.52 -1.35 15.07
C LEU A 146 13.29 -1.43 16.40
N GLU A 147 14.61 -1.26 16.37
CA GLU A 147 15.47 -1.23 17.57
C GLU A 147 15.05 -0.11 18.54
N LYS A 148 14.75 1.08 18.02
CA LYS A 148 14.30 2.24 18.80
C LYS A 148 12.84 2.17 19.22
N ARG A 149 12.10 1.11 18.86
CA ARG A 149 10.65 0.97 19.08
C ARG A 149 9.82 2.12 18.50
N ALA A 150 10.27 2.72 17.43
CA ALA A 150 9.61 3.83 16.74
C ALA A 150 8.75 3.28 15.57
N PHE A 151 7.58 2.75 15.88
CA PHE A 151 6.79 1.89 14.97
C PHE A 151 5.81 2.64 14.05
N SER A 152 5.78 3.98 14.09
CA SER A 152 4.83 4.73 13.27
C SER A 152 5.38 5.04 11.87
N LEU A 153 4.48 5.09 10.87
CA LEU A 153 4.85 5.51 9.51
C LEU A 153 5.30 6.97 9.48
N GLN A 154 4.77 7.83 10.38
CA GLN A 154 5.18 9.23 10.48
C GLN A 154 6.66 9.34 10.88
N GLN A 155 7.09 8.58 11.89
CA GLN A 155 8.50 8.53 12.31
C GLN A 155 9.39 7.97 11.20
N LEU A 156 8.93 6.93 10.49
CA LEU A 156 9.65 6.37 9.35
C LEU A 156 9.82 7.39 8.22
N THR A 157 8.78 8.17 7.90
CA THR A 157 8.82 9.23 6.88
C THR A 157 9.91 10.26 7.19
N GLN A 158 10.00 10.69 8.45
CA GLN A 158 11.01 11.63 8.92
C GLN A 158 12.42 11.03 8.85
N ALA A 159 12.59 9.79 9.33
CA ALA A 159 13.88 9.11 9.34
C ALA A 159 14.43 8.86 7.93
N LEU A 160 13.56 8.57 6.95
CA LEU A 160 13.93 8.37 5.57
C LEU A 160 14.17 9.67 4.78
N ARG A 161 13.82 10.84 5.35
CA ARG A 161 13.79 12.11 4.60
C ARG A 161 13.04 11.97 3.28
N SER A 162 11.90 11.30 3.33
CA SER A 162 11.16 10.84 2.16
C SER A 162 10.45 11.98 1.43
N HIS A 163 10.07 11.71 0.18
CA HIS A 163 9.18 12.59 -0.56
C HIS A 163 7.72 12.21 -0.30
N THR A 164 6.93 13.18 0.16
CA THR A 164 5.50 12.99 0.45
C THR A 164 4.66 13.55 -0.69
N ILE A 165 3.73 12.74 -1.20
CA ILE A 165 2.79 13.12 -2.25
C ILE A 165 1.45 13.43 -1.61
N ARG A 166 1.05 14.70 -1.63
CA ARG A 166 -0.28 15.14 -1.18
C ARG A 166 -1.32 14.80 -2.23
N LEU A 167 -2.35 14.07 -1.82
CA LEU A 167 -3.47 13.74 -2.69
C LEU A 167 -4.55 14.82 -2.62
N ALA A 168 -5.14 15.14 -3.78
CA ALA A 168 -6.33 15.99 -3.85
C ALA A 168 -7.51 15.34 -3.11
N ALA A 169 -8.44 16.13 -2.60
CA ALA A 169 -9.59 15.65 -1.81
C ALA A 169 -10.39 14.53 -2.51
N ARG A 170 -10.54 14.62 -3.85
CA ARG A 170 -11.20 13.56 -4.65
C ARG A 170 -10.48 12.21 -4.60
N GLN A 171 -9.16 12.23 -4.47
CA GLN A 171 -8.32 11.04 -4.40
C GLN A 171 -8.18 10.53 -2.96
N ALA A 172 -8.42 11.37 -1.95
CA ALA A 172 -8.37 10.96 -0.54
C ALA A 172 -9.31 9.79 -0.23
N ARG A 173 -10.42 9.66 -0.96
CA ARG A 173 -11.32 8.49 -0.85
C ARG A 173 -10.64 7.17 -1.21
N GLU A 174 -9.61 7.18 -2.02
CA GLU A 174 -8.85 5.98 -2.37
C GLU A 174 -8.05 5.45 -1.18
N LEU A 175 -7.72 6.32 -0.21
CA LEU A 175 -6.99 5.97 1.01
C LEU A 175 -7.92 5.56 2.17
N PHE A 176 -9.21 5.36 1.91
CA PHE A 176 -10.16 4.96 2.94
C PHE A 176 -9.81 3.59 3.51
N ASN A 177 -9.56 3.53 4.82
CA ASN A 177 -9.22 2.32 5.56
C ASN A 177 -10.44 1.74 6.28
N VAL A 178 -10.61 0.44 6.23
CA VAL A 178 -11.65 -0.27 6.98
C VAL A 178 -11.04 -0.84 8.26
N ASN A 179 -11.08 -0.07 9.35
CA ASN A 179 -10.49 -0.42 10.65
C ASN A 179 -11.52 -0.83 11.69
N THR A 180 -12.76 -0.36 11.57
CA THR A 180 -13.86 -0.56 12.51
C THR A 180 -15.10 -1.09 11.80
N PRO A 181 -16.11 -1.62 12.52
CA PRO A 181 -17.41 -1.96 11.93
C PRO A 181 -18.09 -0.76 11.28
N ASP A 182 -17.88 0.45 11.80
CA ASP A 182 -18.43 1.69 11.26
C ASP A 182 -17.78 2.05 9.93
N ASP A 183 -16.43 1.87 9.83
CA ASP A 183 -15.74 2.04 8.56
C ASP A 183 -16.28 1.06 7.50
N LEU A 184 -16.59 -0.17 7.90
CA LEU A 184 -17.17 -1.14 6.98
C LEU A 184 -18.58 -0.73 6.53
N ARG A 185 -19.39 -0.11 7.41
CA ARG A 185 -20.71 0.45 7.02
C ARG A 185 -20.54 1.60 6.03
N ASN A 186 -19.63 2.51 6.31
CA ASN A 186 -19.30 3.64 5.44
C ASN A 186 -18.73 3.17 4.09
N ALA A 187 -17.84 2.19 4.10
CA ALA A 187 -17.32 1.57 2.87
C ALA A 187 -18.44 0.98 2.02
N ARG A 188 -19.44 0.34 2.63
CA ARG A 188 -20.60 -0.22 1.90
C ARG A 188 -21.47 0.87 1.25
N ALA A 189 -21.63 2.01 1.89
CA ALA A 189 -22.31 3.15 1.29
C ALA A 189 -21.53 3.67 0.08
N LEU A 190 -20.24 3.97 0.25
CA LEU A 190 -19.35 4.42 -0.83
C LEU A 190 -19.28 3.43 -2.01
N TRP A 191 -19.36 2.12 -1.73
CA TRP A 191 -19.35 1.09 -2.75
C TRP A 191 -20.60 1.06 -3.60
N ARG A 192 -21.78 1.33 -3.00
CA ARG A 192 -23.06 1.42 -3.71
C ARG A 192 -23.09 2.59 -4.66
N ASP A 193 -22.55 3.74 -4.23
CA ASP A 193 -22.52 4.97 -5.04
C ASP A 193 -21.59 4.85 -6.27
N ARG A 194 -20.67 3.86 -6.29
CA ARG A 194 -19.78 3.60 -7.44
C ARG A 194 -20.39 2.73 -8.54
N ARG A 195 -21.56 2.15 -8.33
CA ARG A 195 -22.21 1.34 -9.37
C ARG A 195 -22.75 2.27 -10.45
N PRO A 196 -22.41 2.04 -11.74
CA PRO A 196 -23.07 2.75 -12.83
C PRO A 196 -24.55 2.33 -12.83
N GLY A 197 -25.43 3.23 -12.48
CA GLY A 197 -26.88 3.00 -12.39
C GLY A 197 -27.64 3.86 -11.37
N ASN A 198 -26.96 4.72 -10.60
CA ASN A 198 -27.57 5.64 -9.64
C ASN A 198 -27.16 7.11 -9.93
N ALA A 199 -27.10 7.51 -11.20
CA ALA A 199 -27.00 8.91 -11.61
C ALA A 199 -28.15 9.23 -12.57
#